data_e7765681fb1e82e01be8e1592ed6dd96
#
_entry.id   e7765681fb1e82e01be8e1592ed6dd96
#
_cell.length_a   1.000
_cell.length_b   1.000
_cell.length_c   1.000
_cell.angle_alpha   90.00
_cell.angle_beta   90.00
_cell.angle_gamma   90.00
#
_symmetry.space_group_name_H-M   'P 1'
#
loop_
_entity.id
_entity.type
_entity.pdbx_description
1 polymer ?
#
loop_
_entity_poly.entity_id
_entity_poly.type
_entity_poly.pdbx_seq_one_letter_code
_entity_poly.pdbx_strand_id
1 'polypeptide(L)'
;MTQKLVVLVTGATGKLGSRTCEALRSHGFDVRATDQKTPPGFPFDTELGDLKDEYFVHRLMKGAQAVVHLGNHPNAFAGPSPQRILAENTQMNANVFQACVQHGIERLVFASSVQAVLYTDFERRPTRYRLPYLPLDGRLPCAPGPNSYGQSKEFAERMLQHLTQAHPKLAATSLRYPMLVGEQLLTRFESIRSFSHNWFNFPECVSHLTVDDAAELIVAVLEHSAPGYHQYFPAQAMQFKGRSNADIIREFYPDTPLNKPIDDINELIDISDITRETGWRPTRRILVPIGD
;
A
#
# COMPACT_ATOMS: atom_id res chain seq x y z
N MET A 1 14.63 -18.23 25.62
CA MET A 1 14.48 -17.86 24.19
C MET A 1 13.12 -17.21 24.06
N THR A 2 13.05 -15.94 23.74
CA THR A 2 11.78 -15.26 23.43
C THR A 2 11.17 -15.94 22.21
N GLN A 3 9.93 -16.41 22.32
CA GLN A 3 9.22 -17.04 21.22
C GLN A 3 9.07 -16.02 20.08
N LYS A 4 9.51 -16.40 18.88
CA LYS A 4 9.37 -15.55 17.69
C LYS A 4 7.89 -15.37 17.36
N LEU A 5 7.48 -14.14 17.06
CA LEU A 5 6.09 -13.86 16.64
C LEU A 5 5.83 -14.55 15.30
N VAL A 6 4.78 -15.37 15.23
CA VAL A 6 4.35 -16.06 14.00
C VAL A 6 3.48 -15.12 13.17
N VAL A 7 3.97 -14.77 11.98
CA VAL A 7 3.30 -13.84 11.04
C VAL A 7 2.83 -14.60 9.80
N LEU A 8 1.53 -14.62 9.56
CA LEU A 8 0.94 -15.12 8.33
C LEU A 8 0.97 -14.04 7.26
N VAL A 9 1.60 -14.32 6.12
CA VAL A 9 1.63 -13.43 4.94
C VAL A 9 0.79 -14.05 3.84
N THR A 10 -0.30 -13.39 3.44
CA THR A 10 -1.10 -13.79 2.28
C THR A 10 -0.64 -13.03 1.04
N GLY A 11 -0.75 -13.64 -0.15
CA GLY A 11 -0.17 -13.07 -1.37
C GLY A 11 1.37 -13.08 -1.31
N ALA A 12 1.93 -14.06 -0.60
CA ALA A 12 3.33 -14.14 -0.23
C ALA A 12 4.29 -14.24 -1.42
N THR A 13 3.84 -14.81 -2.53
CA THR A 13 4.66 -14.98 -3.75
C THR A 13 4.60 -13.78 -4.70
N GLY A 14 3.74 -12.80 -4.38
CA GLY A 14 3.64 -11.54 -5.12
C GLY A 14 4.88 -10.66 -4.95
N LYS A 15 4.96 -9.58 -5.74
CA LYS A 15 6.10 -8.65 -5.75
C LYS A 15 6.40 -8.06 -4.35
N LEU A 16 5.38 -7.58 -3.65
CA LEU A 16 5.53 -7.08 -2.28
C LEU A 16 5.65 -8.23 -1.28
N GLY A 17 4.85 -9.30 -1.47
CA GLY A 17 4.80 -10.43 -0.54
C GLY A 17 6.14 -11.12 -0.35
N SER A 18 6.88 -11.40 -1.44
CA SER A 18 8.18 -12.05 -1.36
C SER A 18 9.20 -11.21 -0.57
N ARG A 19 9.25 -9.90 -0.82
CA ARG A 19 10.15 -8.99 -0.07
C ARG A 19 9.70 -8.83 1.38
N THR A 20 8.38 -8.84 1.63
CA THR A 20 7.84 -8.82 3.00
C THR A 20 8.24 -10.07 3.78
N CYS A 21 8.14 -11.26 3.19
CA CYS A 21 8.59 -12.49 3.82
C CYS A 21 10.09 -12.48 4.16
N GLU A 22 10.92 -11.96 3.25
CA GLU A 22 12.36 -11.81 3.46
C GLU A 22 12.67 -10.81 4.59
N ALA A 23 12.04 -9.63 4.57
CA ALA A 23 12.20 -8.60 5.60
C ALA A 23 11.77 -9.11 6.98
N LEU A 24 10.59 -9.71 7.09
CA LEU A 24 10.11 -10.30 8.35
C LEU A 24 11.08 -11.35 8.91
N ARG A 25 11.57 -12.26 8.06
CA ARG A 25 12.54 -13.27 8.46
C ARG A 25 13.86 -12.66 8.95
N SER A 26 14.35 -11.60 8.27
CA SER A 26 15.61 -10.92 8.66
C SER A 26 15.49 -10.21 10.00
N HIS A 27 14.28 -9.71 10.35
CA HIS A 27 13.96 -9.13 11.64
C HIS A 27 13.55 -10.16 12.71
N GLY A 28 13.69 -11.45 12.42
CA GLY A 28 13.52 -12.52 13.41
C GLY A 28 12.09 -13.02 13.62
N PHE A 29 11.14 -12.62 12.78
CA PHE A 29 9.79 -13.18 12.79
C PHE A 29 9.77 -14.62 12.25
N ASP A 30 8.80 -15.41 12.70
CA ASP A 30 8.49 -16.71 12.12
C ASP A 30 7.44 -16.52 11.02
N VAL A 31 7.81 -16.76 9.75
CA VAL A 31 7.00 -16.42 8.59
C VAL A 31 6.25 -17.64 8.09
N ARG A 32 4.94 -17.56 8.01
CA ARG A 32 4.07 -18.52 7.32
C ARG A 32 3.52 -17.86 6.04
N ALA A 33 3.81 -18.47 4.89
CA ALA A 33 3.43 -17.95 3.60
C ALA A 33 2.19 -18.66 3.03
N THR A 34 1.29 -17.91 2.37
CA THR A 34 0.19 -18.48 1.58
C THR A 34 -0.02 -17.70 0.29
N ASP A 35 -0.33 -18.44 -0.77
CA ASP A 35 -0.69 -17.89 -2.09
C ASP A 35 -1.47 -18.95 -2.90
N GLN A 36 -1.94 -18.58 -4.10
CA GLN A 36 -2.58 -19.53 -5.05
C GLN A 36 -1.55 -20.39 -5.79
N LYS A 37 -0.31 -19.96 -5.88
CA LYS A 37 0.79 -20.68 -6.54
C LYS A 37 2.13 -20.31 -5.92
N THR A 38 3.10 -21.20 -6.04
CA THR A 38 4.49 -20.94 -5.63
C THR A 38 5.41 -21.01 -6.85
N PRO A 39 6.16 -19.95 -7.15
CA PRO A 39 7.14 -19.98 -8.23
C PRO A 39 8.34 -20.86 -7.84
N PRO A 40 9.04 -21.48 -8.82
CA PRO A 40 10.25 -22.22 -8.55
C PRO A 40 11.30 -21.39 -7.79
N GLY A 41 11.90 -21.99 -6.77
CA GLY A 41 12.95 -21.33 -5.98
C GLY A 41 12.47 -20.34 -4.93
N PHE A 42 11.17 -20.21 -4.70
CA PHE A 42 10.65 -19.39 -3.60
C PHE A 42 11.10 -19.96 -2.25
N PRO A 43 11.77 -19.15 -1.37
CA PRO A 43 12.52 -19.68 -0.23
C PRO A 43 11.68 -19.91 1.03
N PHE A 44 10.35 -19.93 0.91
CA PHE A 44 9.43 -20.15 2.02
C PHE A 44 8.45 -21.26 1.68
N ASP A 45 8.19 -22.14 2.66
CA ASP A 45 7.09 -23.08 2.55
C ASP A 45 5.77 -22.31 2.43
N THR A 46 5.04 -22.62 1.36
CA THR A 46 3.82 -21.88 1.02
C THR A 46 2.62 -22.82 1.05
N GLU A 47 1.68 -22.53 1.92
CA GLU A 47 0.39 -23.23 1.92
C GLU A 47 -0.47 -22.70 0.76
N LEU A 48 -0.79 -23.57 -0.22
CA LEU A 48 -1.50 -23.16 -1.43
C LEU A 48 -3.00 -23.26 -1.25
N GLY A 49 -3.74 -22.21 -1.66
CA GLY A 49 -5.18 -22.19 -1.67
C GLY A 49 -5.78 -20.85 -2.10
N ASP A 50 -7.10 -20.78 -2.05
CA ASP A 50 -7.85 -19.59 -2.45
C ASP A 50 -8.43 -18.89 -1.22
N LEU A 51 -8.12 -17.61 -1.02
CA LEU A 51 -8.65 -16.81 0.09
C LEU A 51 -10.17 -16.58 0.01
N LYS A 52 -10.80 -16.93 -1.10
CA LYS A 52 -12.27 -16.97 -1.22
C LYS A 52 -12.88 -18.20 -0.52
N ASP A 53 -12.08 -19.23 -0.24
CA ASP A 53 -12.49 -20.37 0.57
C ASP A 53 -12.34 -20.04 2.06
N GLU A 54 -13.46 -19.85 2.73
CA GLU A 54 -13.53 -19.53 4.15
C GLU A 54 -12.86 -20.61 5.03
N TYR A 55 -13.08 -21.91 4.72
CA TYR A 55 -12.48 -23.00 5.49
C TYR A 55 -10.96 -23.02 5.36
N PHE A 56 -10.44 -22.75 4.17
CA PHE A 56 -9.02 -22.61 3.94
C PHE A 56 -8.45 -21.47 4.79
N VAL A 57 -9.08 -20.30 4.78
CA VAL A 57 -8.64 -19.12 5.55
C VAL A 57 -8.64 -19.42 7.05
N HIS A 58 -9.68 -20.04 7.59
CA HIS A 58 -9.72 -20.44 9.01
C HIS A 58 -8.59 -21.41 9.38
N ARG A 59 -8.23 -22.32 8.49
CA ARG A 59 -7.11 -23.24 8.72
C ARG A 59 -5.78 -22.49 8.79
N LEU A 60 -5.57 -21.50 7.91
CA LEU A 60 -4.37 -20.64 7.89
C LEU A 60 -4.18 -19.86 9.19
N MET A 61 -5.27 -19.41 9.84
CA MET A 61 -5.18 -18.57 11.05
C MET A 61 -4.70 -19.34 12.28
N LYS A 62 -4.78 -20.69 12.30
CA LYS A 62 -4.38 -21.48 13.47
C LYS A 62 -2.91 -21.27 13.81
N GLY A 63 -2.65 -20.72 14.99
CA GLY A 63 -1.31 -20.45 15.52
C GLY A 63 -0.61 -19.22 14.94
N ALA A 64 -1.24 -18.47 14.04
CA ALA A 64 -0.75 -17.15 13.66
C ALA A 64 -1.03 -16.12 14.78
N GLN A 65 -0.09 -15.20 15.00
CA GLN A 65 -0.18 -14.15 16.01
C GLN A 65 -0.31 -12.76 15.38
N ALA A 66 0.05 -12.66 14.09
CA ALA A 66 -0.17 -11.48 13.27
C ALA A 66 -0.47 -11.88 11.82
N VAL A 67 -1.16 -11.03 11.09
CA VAL A 67 -1.47 -11.23 9.67
C VAL A 67 -1.03 -10.02 8.86
N VAL A 68 -0.33 -10.29 7.76
CA VAL A 68 -0.04 -9.33 6.71
C VAL A 68 -0.84 -9.74 5.47
N HIS A 69 -1.90 -8.99 5.18
CA HIS A 69 -2.82 -9.33 4.10
C HIS A 69 -2.51 -8.55 2.82
N LEU A 70 -1.83 -9.24 1.87
CA LEU A 70 -1.45 -8.71 0.56
C LEU A 70 -2.17 -9.45 -0.59
N GLY A 71 -2.92 -10.52 -0.29
CA GLY A 71 -3.55 -11.42 -1.25
C GLY A 71 -4.84 -10.86 -1.84
N ASN A 72 -4.72 -9.96 -2.81
CA ASN A 72 -5.84 -9.42 -3.60
C ASN A 72 -5.47 -9.35 -5.08
N HIS A 73 -6.44 -9.13 -5.96
CA HIS A 73 -6.14 -8.60 -7.29
C HIS A 73 -5.43 -7.25 -7.12
N PRO A 74 -4.22 -7.09 -7.66
CA PRO A 74 -3.32 -6.01 -7.23
C PRO A 74 -3.58 -4.63 -7.87
N ASN A 75 -4.49 -4.55 -8.86
CA ASN A 75 -4.86 -3.31 -9.54
C ASN A 75 -6.13 -3.51 -10.39
N ALA A 76 -6.62 -2.44 -11.02
CA ALA A 76 -7.82 -2.45 -11.85
C ALA A 76 -7.73 -3.30 -13.12
N PHE A 77 -6.53 -3.73 -13.53
CA PHE A 77 -6.27 -4.47 -14.77
C PHE A 77 -5.87 -5.94 -14.51
N ALA A 78 -5.69 -6.33 -13.27
CA ALA A 78 -5.16 -7.64 -12.91
C ALA A 78 -6.23 -8.74 -12.78
N GLY A 79 -7.48 -8.39 -12.89
CA GLY A 79 -8.59 -9.34 -12.77
C GLY A 79 -9.29 -9.62 -14.10
N PRO A 80 -10.24 -10.54 -14.09
CA PRO A 80 -11.00 -10.90 -15.29
C PRO A 80 -12.01 -9.82 -15.71
N SER A 81 -12.56 -9.06 -14.76
CA SER A 81 -13.45 -7.92 -15.02
C SER A 81 -13.52 -7.01 -13.80
N PRO A 82 -13.90 -5.71 -13.96
CA PRO A 82 -14.06 -4.80 -12.84
C PRO A 82 -15.01 -5.33 -11.74
N GLN A 83 -16.13 -5.93 -12.13
CA GLN A 83 -17.11 -6.50 -11.20
C GLN A 83 -16.53 -7.64 -10.37
N ARG A 84 -15.74 -8.51 -11.02
CA ARG A 84 -15.08 -9.62 -10.31
C ARG A 84 -13.94 -9.15 -9.43
N ILE A 85 -13.19 -8.12 -9.83
CA ILE A 85 -12.17 -7.50 -8.96
C ILE A 85 -12.82 -6.99 -7.67
N LEU A 86 -13.93 -6.24 -7.79
CA LEU A 86 -14.66 -5.74 -6.62
C LEU A 86 -15.17 -6.88 -5.74
N ALA A 87 -15.87 -7.83 -6.33
CA ALA A 87 -16.49 -8.94 -5.59
C ALA A 87 -15.44 -9.84 -4.92
N GLU A 88 -14.42 -10.28 -5.67
CA GLU A 88 -13.43 -11.24 -5.17
C GLU A 88 -12.51 -10.60 -4.14
N ASN A 89 -12.04 -9.36 -4.35
CA ASN A 89 -11.26 -8.65 -3.34
C ASN A 89 -12.06 -8.45 -2.05
N THR A 90 -13.33 -8.05 -2.16
CA THR A 90 -14.18 -7.85 -0.97
C THR A 90 -14.40 -9.16 -0.22
N GLN A 91 -14.62 -10.27 -0.91
CA GLN A 91 -14.77 -11.59 -0.30
C GLN A 91 -13.48 -12.03 0.40
N MET A 92 -12.33 -11.96 -0.28
CA MET A 92 -11.04 -12.32 0.31
C MET A 92 -10.73 -11.49 1.57
N ASN A 93 -10.97 -10.17 1.51
CA ASN A 93 -10.78 -9.28 2.65
C ASN A 93 -11.71 -9.66 3.82
N ALA A 94 -13.00 -9.90 3.55
CA ALA A 94 -13.96 -10.28 4.57
C ALA A 94 -13.56 -11.61 5.24
N ASN A 95 -13.19 -12.63 4.47
CA ASN A 95 -12.77 -13.92 5.01
C ASN A 95 -11.54 -13.76 5.92
N VAL A 96 -10.51 -13.05 5.47
CA VAL A 96 -9.28 -12.86 6.25
C VAL A 96 -9.54 -12.05 7.52
N PHE A 97 -10.25 -10.93 7.43
CA PHE A 97 -10.45 -10.03 8.57
C PHE A 97 -11.34 -10.68 9.65
N GLN A 98 -12.43 -11.35 9.25
CA GLN A 98 -13.30 -12.05 10.19
C GLN A 98 -12.57 -13.23 10.84
N ALA A 99 -11.81 -14.01 10.09
CA ALA A 99 -11.02 -15.09 10.63
C ALA A 99 -9.94 -14.59 11.62
N CYS A 100 -9.29 -13.44 11.37
CA CYS A 100 -8.37 -12.84 12.34
C CYS A 100 -9.06 -12.63 13.69
N VAL A 101 -10.22 -11.99 13.70
CA VAL A 101 -10.99 -11.72 14.92
C VAL A 101 -11.40 -13.01 15.63
N GLN A 102 -11.95 -13.98 14.88
CA GLN A 102 -12.44 -15.25 15.43
C GLN A 102 -11.31 -16.11 16.02
N HIS A 103 -10.09 -15.98 15.52
CA HIS A 103 -8.91 -16.66 16.04
C HIS A 103 -8.14 -15.83 17.11
N GLY A 104 -8.64 -14.66 17.48
CA GLY A 104 -8.02 -13.80 18.48
C GLY A 104 -6.69 -13.18 18.06
N ILE A 105 -6.48 -13.01 16.75
CA ILE A 105 -5.28 -12.36 16.21
C ILE A 105 -5.44 -10.85 16.38
N GLU A 106 -4.50 -10.24 17.11
CA GLU A 106 -4.59 -8.84 17.52
C GLU A 106 -3.80 -7.87 16.61
N ARG A 107 -3.05 -8.37 15.61
CA ARG A 107 -2.24 -7.53 14.71
C ARG A 107 -2.54 -7.86 13.25
N LEU A 108 -3.04 -6.87 12.52
CA LEU A 108 -3.41 -7.01 11.11
C LEU A 108 -2.88 -5.83 10.30
N VAL A 109 -2.01 -6.10 9.33
CA VAL A 109 -1.55 -5.12 8.34
C VAL A 109 -2.20 -5.44 7.00
N PHE A 110 -2.87 -4.47 6.42
CA PHE A 110 -3.57 -4.60 5.15
C PHE A 110 -2.94 -3.70 4.07
N ALA A 111 -2.65 -4.29 2.90
CA ALA A 111 -2.25 -3.53 1.72
C ALA A 111 -3.47 -2.85 1.09
N SER A 112 -3.73 -1.62 1.50
CA SER A 112 -4.63 -0.71 0.80
C SER A 112 -3.92 -0.06 -0.41
N SER A 113 -4.49 0.96 -0.99
CA SER A 113 -3.96 1.61 -2.19
C SER A 113 -4.26 3.10 -2.20
N VAL A 114 -3.39 3.87 -2.82
CA VAL A 114 -3.66 5.27 -3.19
C VAL A 114 -4.97 5.39 -3.99
N GLN A 115 -5.35 4.36 -4.76
CA GLN A 115 -6.60 4.35 -5.53
C GLN A 115 -7.87 4.23 -4.68
N ALA A 116 -7.76 3.98 -3.38
CA ALA A 116 -8.88 4.14 -2.44
C ALA A 116 -9.22 5.62 -2.17
N VAL A 117 -8.25 6.51 -2.33
CA VAL A 117 -8.35 7.93 -1.95
C VAL A 117 -8.19 8.90 -3.10
N LEU A 118 -7.55 8.50 -4.19
CA LEU A 118 -7.36 9.30 -5.40
C LEU A 118 -7.81 8.51 -6.62
N TYR A 119 -8.79 9.05 -7.33
CA TYR A 119 -9.25 8.44 -8.58
C TYR A 119 -8.35 8.82 -9.74
N THR A 120 -7.87 7.82 -10.48
CA THR A 120 -7.15 8.00 -11.73
C THR A 120 -8.04 7.60 -12.89
N ASP A 121 -8.40 8.57 -13.74
CA ASP A 121 -9.01 8.30 -15.05
C ASP A 121 -7.89 7.99 -16.05
N PHE A 122 -7.72 6.72 -16.35
CA PHE A 122 -6.67 6.27 -17.28
C PHE A 122 -6.96 6.61 -18.75
N GLU A 123 -8.21 6.95 -19.07
CA GLU A 123 -8.63 7.35 -20.43
C GLU A 123 -8.45 8.84 -20.66
N ARG A 124 -8.63 9.65 -19.62
CA ARG A 124 -8.43 11.09 -19.67
C ARG A 124 -7.10 11.48 -19.06
N ARG A 125 -6.29 12.17 -19.85
CA ARG A 125 -4.99 12.69 -19.43
C ARG A 125 -4.96 14.21 -19.61
N PRO A 126 -5.56 14.94 -18.66
CA PRO A 126 -5.49 16.40 -18.70
C PRO A 126 -4.04 16.86 -18.49
N THR A 127 -3.75 18.09 -18.86
CA THR A 127 -2.45 18.72 -18.61
C THR A 127 -2.34 19.28 -17.18
N ARG A 128 -3.47 19.41 -16.50
CA ARG A 128 -3.56 19.91 -15.11
C ARG A 128 -4.49 19.04 -14.32
N TYR A 129 -4.15 18.88 -13.03
CA TYR A 129 -4.84 18.01 -12.10
C TYR A 129 -5.26 18.80 -10.86
N ARG A 130 -6.32 18.38 -10.22
CA ARG A 130 -6.73 18.92 -8.94
C ARG A 130 -6.72 17.81 -7.91
N LEU A 131 -5.89 17.98 -6.91
CA LEU A 131 -5.83 17.13 -5.73
C LEU A 131 -6.72 17.69 -4.63
N PRO A 132 -7.11 16.91 -3.61
CA PRO A 132 -7.88 17.40 -2.47
C PRO A 132 -7.17 18.56 -1.76
N TYR A 133 -5.88 18.43 -1.52
CA TYR A 133 -4.99 19.45 -0.94
C TYR A 133 -3.51 19.05 -1.12
N LEU A 134 -2.58 19.97 -0.85
CA LEU A 134 -1.13 19.68 -0.77
C LEU A 134 -0.52 20.30 0.48
N PRO A 135 0.47 19.62 1.13
CA PRO A 135 0.89 18.24 0.90
C PRO A 135 -0.19 17.22 1.21
N LEU A 136 -0.22 16.10 0.45
CA LEU A 136 -1.08 14.95 0.75
C LEU A 136 -0.58 14.23 2.01
N ASP A 137 -1.49 13.60 2.76
CA ASP A 137 -1.16 12.81 3.95
C ASP A 137 -2.07 11.59 4.13
N GLY A 138 -1.88 10.84 5.23
CA GLY A 138 -2.70 9.66 5.56
C GLY A 138 -4.17 9.96 5.87
N ARG A 139 -4.56 11.24 6.06
CA ARG A 139 -5.93 11.65 6.42
C ARG A 139 -6.85 11.85 5.22
N LEU A 140 -6.33 11.65 4.00
CA LEU A 140 -7.15 11.72 2.78
C LEU A 140 -8.44 10.91 2.94
N PRO A 141 -9.62 11.50 2.66
CA PRO A 141 -10.87 10.73 2.63
C PRO A 141 -10.87 9.76 1.45
N CYS A 142 -11.58 8.63 1.59
CA CYS A 142 -11.78 7.72 0.48
C CYS A 142 -12.57 8.41 -0.64
N ALA A 143 -12.05 8.30 -1.87
CA ALA A 143 -12.63 8.87 -3.08
C ALA A 143 -12.20 8.06 -4.33
N PRO A 144 -12.50 6.74 -4.39
CA PRO A 144 -12.02 5.86 -5.46
C PRO A 144 -12.70 6.09 -6.81
N GLY A 145 -13.74 6.93 -6.87
CA GLY A 145 -14.55 7.10 -8.06
C GLY A 145 -15.17 5.78 -8.56
N PRO A 146 -15.34 5.60 -9.87
CA PRO A 146 -15.90 4.37 -10.45
C PRO A 146 -14.90 3.19 -10.52
N ASN A 147 -13.70 3.33 -9.98
CA ASN A 147 -12.67 2.30 -10.01
C ASN A 147 -12.98 1.15 -9.04
N SER A 148 -13.40 -0.01 -9.56
CA SER A 148 -13.76 -1.20 -8.77
C SER A 148 -12.65 -1.70 -7.87
N TYR A 149 -11.39 -1.59 -8.28
CA TYR A 149 -10.25 -1.92 -7.42
C TYR A 149 -10.14 -0.93 -6.25
N GLY A 150 -10.19 0.38 -6.51
CA GLY A 150 -10.18 1.40 -5.47
C GLY A 150 -11.35 1.25 -4.50
N GLN A 151 -12.57 0.97 -5.02
CA GLN A 151 -13.75 0.69 -4.20
C GLN A 151 -13.56 -0.54 -3.30
N SER A 152 -12.93 -1.62 -3.81
CA SER A 152 -12.63 -2.80 -2.99
C SER A 152 -11.69 -2.49 -1.82
N LYS A 153 -10.75 -1.55 -2.01
CA LYS A 153 -9.84 -1.09 -0.96
C LYS A 153 -10.55 -0.19 0.06
N GLU A 154 -11.40 0.72 -0.39
CA GLU A 154 -12.26 1.53 0.49
C GLU A 154 -13.15 0.63 1.37
N PHE A 155 -13.81 -0.38 0.79
CA PHE A 155 -14.66 -1.30 1.55
C PHE A 155 -13.87 -2.07 2.61
N ALA A 156 -12.65 -2.50 2.28
CA ALA A 156 -11.76 -3.16 3.24
C ALA A 156 -11.38 -2.23 4.40
N GLU A 157 -11.02 -0.97 4.12
CA GLU A 157 -10.71 0.00 5.17
C GLU A 157 -11.91 0.24 6.10
N ARG A 158 -13.12 0.36 5.56
CA ARG A 158 -14.36 0.50 6.35
C ARG A 158 -14.64 -0.74 7.20
N MET A 159 -14.44 -1.96 6.66
CA MET A 159 -14.55 -3.18 7.45
C MET A 159 -13.60 -3.17 8.65
N LEU A 160 -12.33 -2.79 8.43
CA LEU A 160 -11.33 -2.72 9.52
C LEU A 160 -11.68 -1.67 10.57
N GLN A 161 -12.20 -0.51 10.17
CA GLN A 161 -12.70 0.52 11.09
C GLN A 161 -13.79 -0.03 12.02
N HIS A 162 -14.78 -0.75 11.46
CA HIS A 162 -15.84 -1.35 12.27
C HIS A 162 -15.35 -2.49 13.16
N LEU A 163 -14.45 -3.33 12.65
CA LEU A 163 -13.89 -4.44 13.42
C LEU A 163 -13.08 -3.95 14.63
N THR A 164 -12.27 -2.90 14.47
CA THR A 164 -11.49 -2.34 15.59
C THR A 164 -12.36 -1.67 16.64
N GLN A 165 -13.52 -1.11 16.26
CA GLN A 165 -14.51 -0.60 17.22
C GLN A 165 -15.17 -1.73 18.03
N ALA A 166 -15.46 -2.86 17.38
CA ALA A 166 -16.07 -4.03 18.03
C ALA A 166 -15.06 -4.88 18.81
N HIS A 167 -13.78 -4.83 18.44
CA HIS A 167 -12.69 -5.62 19.03
C HIS A 167 -11.53 -4.70 19.47
N PRO A 168 -11.61 -4.10 20.68
CA PRO A 168 -10.69 -3.05 21.13
C PRO A 168 -9.21 -3.45 21.23
N LYS A 169 -8.89 -4.74 21.22
CA LYS A 169 -7.50 -5.23 21.22
C LYS A 169 -6.90 -5.32 19.82
N LEU A 170 -7.74 -5.30 18.78
CA LEU A 170 -7.27 -5.40 17.41
C LEU A 170 -6.53 -4.13 16.99
N ALA A 171 -5.28 -4.27 16.63
CA ALA A 171 -4.46 -3.27 15.95
C ALA A 171 -4.53 -3.54 14.45
N ALA A 172 -5.31 -2.76 13.71
CA ALA A 172 -5.45 -2.91 12.26
C ALA A 172 -4.88 -1.69 11.54
N THR A 173 -3.93 -1.93 10.63
CA THR A 173 -3.29 -0.86 9.88
C THR A 173 -3.53 -1.03 8.38
N SER A 174 -4.09 -0.01 7.74
CA SER A 174 -4.21 0.09 6.28
C SER A 174 -3.08 0.94 5.71
N LEU A 175 -2.27 0.34 4.85
CA LEU A 175 -1.19 1.01 4.13
C LEU A 175 -1.66 1.34 2.71
N ARG A 176 -1.95 2.61 2.43
CA ARG A 176 -2.42 3.12 1.14
C ARG A 176 -1.24 3.25 0.18
N TYR A 177 -0.75 2.12 -0.29
CA TYR A 177 0.43 2.09 -1.12
C TYR A 177 0.24 2.85 -2.43
N PRO A 178 1.23 3.68 -2.81
CA PRO A 178 1.34 4.26 -4.15
C PRO A 178 1.82 3.21 -5.14
N MET A 179 2.25 3.63 -6.32
CA MET A 179 2.96 2.76 -7.26
C MET A 179 4.21 2.16 -6.60
N LEU A 180 4.22 0.83 -6.46
CA LEU A 180 5.37 0.10 -5.93
C LEU A 180 6.42 -0.13 -7.03
N VAL A 181 7.61 0.42 -6.81
CA VAL A 181 8.71 0.46 -7.77
C VAL A 181 9.78 -0.56 -7.39
N GLY A 182 9.98 -1.55 -8.27
CA GLY A 182 11.14 -2.45 -8.21
C GLY A 182 12.27 -1.95 -9.10
N GLU A 183 13.43 -2.61 -9.06
CA GLU A 183 14.68 -2.19 -9.68
C GLU A 183 14.56 -1.87 -11.18
N GLN A 184 13.84 -2.70 -11.94
CA GLN A 184 13.64 -2.48 -13.39
C GLN A 184 12.89 -1.18 -13.69
N LEU A 185 11.85 -0.89 -12.92
CA LEU A 185 11.04 0.31 -13.11
C LEU A 185 11.82 1.55 -12.63
N LEU A 186 12.61 1.42 -11.60
CA LEU A 186 13.48 2.46 -11.10
C LEU A 186 14.49 2.89 -12.16
N THR A 187 15.25 1.94 -12.74
CA THR A 187 16.17 2.19 -13.86
C THR A 187 15.48 2.89 -15.04
N ARG A 188 14.21 2.53 -15.30
CA ARG A 188 13.42 3.17 -16.33
C ARG A 188 13.12 4.63 -16.03
N PHE A 189 12.69 4.96 -14.80
CA PHE A 189 12.44 6.34 -14.39
C PHE A 189 13.71 7.19 -14.47
N GLU A 190 14.85 6.65 -14.06
CA GLU A 190 16.16 7.30 -14.14
C GLU A 190 16.63 7.53 -15.59
N SER A 191 16.02 6.86 -16.58
CA SER A 191 16.33 7.02 -18.00
C SER A 191 15.43 8.03 -18.74
N ILE A 192 14.34 8.51 -18.13
CA ILE A 192 13.39 9.43 -18.79
C ILE A 192 14.04 10.82 -18.94
N ARG A 193 13.88 11.42 -20.12
CA ARG A 193 14.45 12.73 -20.48
C ARG A 193 13.40 13.78 -20.86
N SER A 194 12.11 13.42 -20.87
CA SER A 194 11.03 14.31 -21.31
C SER A 194 9.74 14.07 -20.54
N PHE A 195 9.02 15.14 -20.20
CA PHE A 195 7.67 15.08 -19.64
C PHE A 195 6.60 14.51 -20.58
N SER A 196 6.89 14.40 -21.90
CA SER A 196 5.94 13.86 -22.88
C SER A 196 5.62 12.37 -22.67
N HIS A 197 6.31 11.70 -21.78
CA HIS A 197 6.05 10.30 -21.49
C HIS A 197 4.90 10.16 -20.48
N ASN A 198 3.87 9.43 -20.89
CA ASN A 198 2.68 9.11 -20.10
C ASN A 198 2.94 8.21 -18.85
N TRP A 199 4.14 8.28 -18.28
CA TRP A 199 4.60 7.41 -17.20
C TRP A 199 4.39 8.00 -15.81
N PHE A 200 4.12 9.31 -15.75
CA PHE A 200 3.97 9.99 -14.48
C PHE A 200 2.50 9.96 -14.06
N ASN A 201 2.25 9.40 -12.91
CA ASN A 201 0.90 9.33 -12.34
C ASN A 201 0.56 10.62 -11.60
N PHE A 202 0.38 11.73 -12.34
CA PHE A 202 0.00 13.02 -11.78
C PHE A 202 -1.32 12.99 -11.00
N PRO A 203 -2.37 12.23 -11.39
CA PRO A 203 -3.57 12.10 -10.56
C PRO A 203 -3.31 11.57 -9.15
N GLU A 204 -2.24 10.81 -8.96
CA GLU A 204 -1.80 10.27 -7.67
C GLU A 204 -0.58 11.02 -7.11
N CYS A 205 -0.40 12.30 -7.48
CA CYS A 205 0.70 13.16 -7.03
C CYS A 205 2.09 12.62 -7.36
N VAL A 206 2.26 11.97 -8.52
CA VAL A 206 3.50 11.28 -8.93
C VAL A 206 4.11 10.41 -7.83
N SER A 207 3.23 9.84 -7.01
CA SER A 207 3.60 9.10 -5.81
C SER A 207 4.20 7.75 -6.12
N HIS A 208 5.20 7.38 -5.35
CA HIS A 208 5.89 6.09 -5.44
C HIS A 208 6.41 5.64 -4.08
N LEU A 209 6.73 4.35 -3.99
CA LEU A 209 7.53 3.76 -2.92
C LEU A 209 8.30 2.57 -3.50
N THR A 210 9.55 2.34 -3.06
CA THR A 210 10.24 1.12 -3.45
C THR A 210 9.63 -0.10 -2.78
N VAL A 211 9.74 -1.26 -3.41
CA VAL A 211 9.20 -2.51 -2.84
C VAL A 211 9.93 -2.85 -1.53
N ASP A 212 11.21 -2.53 -1.46
CA ASP A 212 12.03 -2.76 -0.26
C ASP A 212 11.58 -1.86 0.89
N ASP A 213 11.44 -0.54 0.67
CA ASP A 213 10.92 0.38 1.68
C ASP A 213 9.49 0.00 2.13
N ALA A 214 8.66 -0.51 1.21
CA ALA A 214 7.31 -0.98 1.53
C ALA A 214 7.32 -2.23 2.42
N ALA A 215 8.26 -3.15 2.20
CA ALA A 215 8.43 -4.34 3.03
C ALA A 215 8.96 -4.00 4.44
N GLU A 216 9.96 -3.13 4.53
CA GLU A 216 10.50 -2.63 5.81
C GLU A 216 9.44 -1.85 6.61
N LEU A 217 8.56 -1.12 5.93
CA LEU A 217 7.43 -0.47 6.58
C LEU A 217 6.49 -1.46 7.26
N ILE A 218 6.18 -2.59 6.61
CA ILE A 218 5.33 -3.63 7.21
C ILE A 218 5.96 -4.16 8.50
N VAL A 219 7.27 -4.38 8.51
CA VAL A 219 8.01 -4.76 9.72
C VAL A 219 7.85 -3.70 10.82
N ALA A 220 8.14 -2.44 10.51
CA ALA A 220 8.05 -1.34 11.46
C ALA A 220 6.63 -1.19 12.03
N VAL A 221 5.58 -1.36 11.21
CA VAL A 221 4.19 -1.33 11.66
C VAL A 221 3.89 -2.49 12.61
N LEU A 222 4.34 -3.72 12.31
CA LEU A 222 4.12 -4.87 13.20
C LEU A 222 4.83 -4.72 14.55
N GLU A 223 6.01 -4.11 14.57
CA GLU A 223 6.78 -3.86 15.81
C GLU A 223 6.14 -2.78 16.70
N HIS A 224 5.48 -1.78 16.08
CA HIS A 224 4.92 -0.61 16.77
C HIS A 224 3.40 -0.55 16.78
N SER A 225 2.70 -1.62 16.36
CA SER A 225 1.25 -1.63 16.26
C SER A 225 0.56 -1.37 17.62
N ALA A 226 -0.29 -0.35 17.64
CA ALA A 226 -1.17 -0.04 18.77
C ALA A 226 -2.62 -0.46 18.45
N PRO A 227 -3.42 -0.83 19.47
CA PRO A 227 -4.83 -1.13 19.28
C PRO A 227 -5.60 0.00 18.60
N GLY A 228 -6.59 -0.35 17.79
CA GLY A 228 -7.39 0.58 17.00
C GLY A 228 -7.11 0.50 15.51
N TYR A 229 -7.76 1.37 14.75
CA TYR A 229 -7.57 1.48 13.31
C TYR A 229 -6.61 2.60 12.95
N HIS A 230 -5.58 2.25 12.19
CA HIS A 230 -4.58 3.18 11.68
C HIS A 230 -4.57 3.16 10.16
N GLN A 231 -4.38 4.32 9.55
CA GLN A 231 -4.27 4.44 8.10
C GLN A 231 -3.14 5.40 7.75
N TYR A 232 -2.32 5.02 6.76
CA TYR A 232 -1.19 5.82 6.32
C TYR A 232 -1.11 5.86 4.81
N PHE A 233 -0.59 6.96 4.28
CA PHE A 233 -0.18 7.09 2.89
C PHE A 233 1.35 7.14 2.81
N PRO A 234 2.01 5.97 2.84
CA PRO A 234 3.47 5.86 2.90
C PRO A 234 4.09 6.05 1.52
N ALA A 235 4.20 7.29 1.08
CA ALA A 235 4.64 7.60 -0.28
C ALA A 235 5.64 8.75 -0.30
N GLN A 236 6.41 8.80 -1.38
CA GLN A 236 7.19 9.95 -1.78
C GLN A 236 6.71 10.41 -3.16
N ALA A 237 6.76 11.71 -3.43
CA ALA A 237 6.61 12.22 -4.78
C ALA A 237 7.93 12.08 -5.55
N MET A 238 7.87 11.73 -6.83
CA MET A 238 9.04 11.77 -7.70
C MET A 238 9.56 13.20 -7.80
N GLN A 239 10.87 13.33 -7.78
CA GLN A 239 11.55 14.61 -8.01
C GLN A 239 11.99 14.71 -9.48
N PHE A 240 12.03 15.91 -9.99
CA PHE A 240 12.42 16.20 -11.36
C PHE A 240 13.65 17.12 -11.34
N LYS A 241 14.71 16.72 -12.04
CA LYS A 241 15.97 17.50 -12.07
C LYS A 241 15.70 18.92 -12.54
N GLY A 242 16.24 19.92 -11.82
CA GLY A 242 16.08 21.32 -12.16
C GLY A 242 14.70 21.94 -11.90
N ARG A 243 13.78 21.22 -11.24
CA ARG A 243 12.45 21.72 -10.91
C ARG A 243 12.16 21.61 -9.42
N SER A 244 11.64 22.68 -8.86
CA SER A 244 11.17 22.70 -7.48
C SER A 244 9.76 22.11 -7.36
N ASN A 245 9.34 21.76 -6.14
CA ASN A 245 7.95 21.37 -5.87
C ASN A 245 6.99 22.53 -6.22
N ALA A 246 7.38 23.77 -5.99
CA ALA A 246 6.58 24.93 -6.37
C ALA A 246 6.33 25.00 -7.89
N ASP A 247 7.32 24.67 -8.72
CA ASP A 247 7.16 24.63 -10.17
C ASP A 247 6.19 23.51 -10.58
N ILE A 248 6.32 22.33 -9.97
CA ILE A 248 5.41 21.20 -10.21
C ILE A 248 3.97 21.54 -9.80
N ILE A 249 3.78 22.21 -8.66
CA ILE A 249 2.46 22.65 -8.21
C ILE A 249 1.86 23.66 -9.19
N ARG A 250 2.61 24.71 -9.56
CA ARG A 250 2.12 25.75 -10.47
C ARG A 250 1.73 25.21 -11.83
N GLU A 251 2.47 24.22 -12.34
CA GLU A 251 2.22 23.66 -13.68
C GLU A 251 1.11 22.60 -13.68
N PHE A 252 1.18 21.63 -12.75
CA PHE A 252 0.31 20.45 -12.80
C PHE A 252 -0.86 20.49 -11.81
N TYR A 253 -0.77 21.28 -10.73
CA TYR A 253 -1.77 21.35 -9.66
C TYR A 253 -2.22 22.78 -9.31
N PRO A 254 -2.42 23.69 -10.29
CA PRO A 254 -2.61 25.13 -10.02
C PRO A 254 -3.87 25.43 -9.19
N ASP A 255 -4.90 24.58 -9.28
CA ASP A 255 -6.19 24.76 -8.60
C ASP A 255 -6.33 23.89 -7.34
N THR A 256 -5.22 23.29 -6.88
CA THR A 256 -5.21 22.46 -5.66
C THR A 256 -5.08 23.34 -4.41
N PRO A 257 -5.94 23.15 -3.39
CA PRO A 257 -5.80 23.83 -2.11
C PRO A 257 -4.45 23.53 -1.45
N LEU A 258 -3.80 24.54 -0.90
CA LEU A 258 -2.52 24.41 -0.20
C LEU A 258 -2.71 24.60 1.30
N ASN A 259 -2.19 23.65 2.11
CA ASN A 259 -2.26 23.72 3.57
C ASN A 259 -1.17 24.63 4.17
N LYS A 260 -0.23 25.12 3.37
CA LYS A 260 0.83 26.06 3.73
C LYS A 260 1.30 26.83 2.49
N PRO A 261 2.06 27.94 2.63
CA PRO A 261 2.60 28.67 1.48
C PRO A 261 3.34 27.76 0.51
N ILE A 262 3.21 28.01 -0.78
CA ILE A 262 3.75 27.12 -1.84
C ILE A 262 5.28 26.95 -1.70
N ASP A 263 5.98 28.00 -1.33
CA ASP A 263 7.45 27.99 -1.21
C ASP A 263 7.91 27.24 0.06
N ASP A 264 7.01 26.95 1.02
CA ASP A 264 7.26 26.15 2.22
C ASP A 264 6.93 24.66 2.00
N ILE A 265 6.47 24.27 0.81
CA ILE A 265 6.15 22.88 0.47
C ILE A 265 7.43 22.16 -0.01
N ASN A 266 8.19 21.66 0.95
CA ASN A 266 9.42 20.90 0.67
C ASN A 266 9.12 19.47 0.21
N GLU A 267 7.96 18.92 0.57
CA GLU A 267 7.48 17.59 0.15
C GLU A 267 6.02 17.69 -0.27
N LEU A 268 5.65 17.04 -1.39
CA LEU A 268 4.26 16.99 -1.87
C LEU A 268 3.42 15.98 -1.08
N ILE A 269 4.06 15.08 -0.32
CA ILE A 269 3.42 14.07 0.51
C ILE A 269 4.05 14.12 1.90
N ASP A 270 3.21 14.26 2.91
CA ASP A 270 3.60 14.31 4.32
C ASP A 270 3.45 12.92 4.95
N ILE A 271 4.57 12.33 5.34
CA ILE A 271 4.65 11.03 6.03
C ILE A 271 5.00 11.19 7.52
N SER A 272 4.86 12.38 8.09
CA SER A 272 5.26 12.67 9.47
C SER A 272 4.55 11.79 10.50
N ASP A 273 3.28 11.47 10.28
CA ASP A 273 2.51 10.63 11.20
C ASP A 273 3.09 9.21 11.29
N ILE A 274 3.27 8.53 10.16
CA ILE A 274 3.83 7.18 10.18
C ILE A 274 5.28 7.16 10.68
N THR A 275 6.07 8.18 10.33
CA THR A 275 7.44 8.31 10.84
C THR A 275 7.47 8.48 12.36
N ARG A 276 6.59 9.31 12.92
CA ARG A 276 6.49 9.53 14.36
C ARG A 276 6.08 8.25 15.09
N GLU A 277 5.16 7.49 14.52
CA GLU A 277 4.54 6.33 15.18
C GLU A 277 5.38 5.06 15.05
N THR A 278 6.17 4.91 13.98
CA THR A 278 6.93 3.69 13.69
C THR A 278 8.43 3.89 13.60
N GLY A 279 8.91 5.12 13.54
CA GLY A 279 10.31 5.44 13.25
C GLY A 279 10.72 5.22 11.79
N TRP A 280 9.84 4.62 10.97
CA TRP A 280 10.15 4.30 9.58
C TRP A 280 10.28 5.55 8.70
N ARG A 281 11.22 5.49 7.75
CA ARG A 281 11.41 6.46 6.66
C ARG A 281 11.80 5.72 5.39
N PRO A 282 11.30 6.15 4.21
CA PRO A 282 11.77 5.60 2.95
C PRO A 282 13.24 5.98 2.73
N THR A 283 14.00 5.06 2.18
CA THR A 283 15.44 5.19 1.98
C THR A 283 15.82 5.67 0.59
N ARG A 284 14.96 5.48 -0.41
CA ARG A 284 15.27 5.78 -1.80
C ARG A 284 14.25 6.70 -2.46
N ARG A 285 14.74 7.81 -3.01
CA ARG A 285 13.95 8.76 -3.82
C ARG A 285 14.19 8.53 -5.30
N ILE A 286 13.17 8.74 -6.11
CA ILE A 286 13.31 8.76 -7.57
C ILE A 286 13.54 10.21 -8.01
N LEU A 287 14.71 10.46 -8.59
CA LEU A 287 15.03 11.68 -9.29
C LEU A 287 14.97 11.40 -10.80
N VAL A 288 13.98 11.98 -11.47
CA VAL A 288 13.81 11.87 -12.91
C VAL A 288 14.67 12.94 -13.58
N PRO A 289 15.67 12.54 -14.40
CA PRO A 289 16.55 13.48 -15.07
C PRO A 289 15.89 14.01 -16.36
N ILE A 290 14.83 14.81 -16.20
CA ILE A 290 14.18 15.43 -17.34
C ILE A 290 15.18 16.38 -17.98
N GLY A 291 15.42 16.14 -19.26
CA GLY A 291 16.54 16.74 -19.96
C GLY A 291 16.54 18.26 -20.05
N ASP A 292 17.74 18.74 -20.19
CA ASP A 292 18.07 20.11 -20.62
C ASP A 292 17.66 20.29 -22.08
#